data_0b46ba7a4a62e74e81e145ebca2e0e1b
#
_entry.id   0b46ba7a4a62e74e81e145ebca2e0e1b
#
_cell.length_a   1.000
_cell.length_b   1.000
_cell.length_c   1.000
_cell.angle_alpha   90.00
_cell.angle_beta   90.00
_cell.angle_gamma   90.00
#
_symmetry.space_group_name_H-M   'P 1'
#
loop_
_entity.id
_entity.type
_entity.pdbx_description
1 polymer ?
#
loop_
_entity_poly.entity_id
_entity_poly.type
_entity_poly.pdbx_seq_one_letter_code
_entity_poly.pdbx_strand_id
1 'polypeptide(L)'
;MAQVINTNSLSLLTQNNLNKSQSALGTAIERLSSGLRINSAKDDAAGQAIANRFTANIKGLTQASRNANDGISIAQTTEGALNEINNNLQRVRELAVQSASSTNSQSDLDSIQAEITQRLNEIDRVSGQTQFNGVKVLAQDNTLTIQVGANDGETIDIDLKQINSQTLGLDSLNVQKAYDVKDTAVTTKAYADNGTTLDASGLDDAAIKAAIGGTTGTAAVTGGTVKFDADNNKYFVTIGGFTGADAAKNGDYEVNVATDGKVTLATGATKTTMPAGAATKTEVQELKDTPAVVSADAKNALIAGGVDTADANGAELVKMSYTDKNGKTIEGGYALKAGDKYYAADYDEATGAIKAKTTSYIAADGTTKTAANQLGGVDGKTEVVTIDGKTYNASKAAGHDFKAQPELAEAAAKTTENPLQKIDAALAQVDALRSDLGAVQNRFNSAITNLGNTVNNLSEARSRIEDSDYATEVSNMSRAQILQQAGTSVLAQANQVPQNVLSLLR
;
A
#
# COMPACT_ATOMS: atom_id res chain seq x y z
N MET A 1 -47.60 -17.91 91.65
CA MET A 1 -48.20 -17.44 90.41
C MET A 1 -49.62 -17.92 90.40
N ALA A 2 -50.57 -17.03 90.27
CA ALA A 2 -51.99 -17.40 90.22
C ALA A 2 -52.22 -18.25 88.94
N GLN A 3 -52.64 -19.48 89.07
CA GLN A 3 -53.05 -20.34 87.98
C GLN A 3 -54.42 -19.93 87.47
N VAL A 4 -54.48 -19.25 86.35
CA VAL A 4 -55.69 -18.92 85.64
C VAL A 4 -56.13 -20.04 84.73
N ILE A 5 -57.32 -20.52 84.82
CA ILE A 5 -57.80 -21.77 84.12
C ILE A 5 -58.02 -21.52 82.62
N ASN A 6 -58.37 -20.29 82.21
CA ASN A 6 -58.67 -19.97 80.80
C ASN A 6 -57.48 -19.52 79.95
N THR A 7 -56.31 -19.22 80.55
CA THR A 7 -55.08 -18.81 79.79
C THR A 7 -53.89 -19.57 80.31
N ASN A 8 -53.40 -20.58 79.55
CA ASN A 8 -52.22 -21.33 79.92
C ASN A 8 -50.96 -20.54 79.49
N SER A 9 -50.43 -19.68 80.40
CA SER A 9 -49.26 -18.82 80.15
C SER A 9 -47.99 -19.62 79.91
N LEU A 10 -47.85 -20.82 80.48
CA LEU A 10 -46.74 -21.69 80.30
C LEU A 10 -46.70 -22.31 78.86
N SER A 11 -47.94 -22.73 78.40
CA SER A 11 -48.06 -23.23 77.02
C SER A 11 -47.77 -22.13 76.00
N LEU A 12 -48.25 -20.90 76.16
CA LEU A 12 -47.97 -19.75 75.32
C LEU A 12 -46.46 -19.40 75.28
N LEU A 13 -45.78 -19.42 76.44
CA LEU A 13 -44.37 -19.18 76.53
C LEU A 13 -43.55 -20.26 75.79
N THR A 14 -43.99 -21.52 76.02
CA THR A 14 -43.33 -22.68 75.33
C THR A 14 -43.55 -22.66 73.83
N GLN A 15 -44.78 -22.26 73.40
CA GLN A 15 -45.07 -22.11 71.96
C GLN A 15 -44.26 -20.98 71.31
N ASN A 16 -44.07 -19.87 71.99
CA ASN A 16 -43.21 -18.77 71.54
C ASN A 16 -41.73 -19.22 71.45
N ASN A 17 -41.25 -19.99 72.42
CA ASN A 17 -39.91 -20.52 72.40
C ASN A 17 -39.74 -21.60 71.32
N LEU A 18 -40.75 -22.42 71.03
CA LEU A 18 -40.77 -23.37 69.97
C LEU A 18 -40.70 -22.67 68.59
N ASN A 19 -41.51 -21.65 68.38
CA ASN A 19 -41.51 -20.81 67.16
C ASN A 19 -40.15 -20.14 66.97
N LYS A 20 -39.50 -19.61 68.01
CA LYS A 20 -38.16 -19.08 67.97
C LYS A 20 -37.11 -20.12 67.58
N SER A 21 -37.19 -21.34 68.13
CA SER A 21 -36.27 -22.45 67.80
C SER A 21 -36.46 -22.94 66.38
N GLN A 22 -37.71 -22.99 65.89
CA GLN A 22 -38.03 -23.35 64.51
C GLN A 22 -37.54 -22.30 63.51
N SER A 23 -37.65 -20.99 63.81
CA SER A 23 -37.08 -19.91 63.00
C SER A 23 -35.53 -19.98 62.98
N ALA A 24 -34.89 -20.21 64.12
CA ALA A 24 -33.44 -20.37 64.20
C ALA A 24 -32.93 -21.59 63.44
N LEU A 25 -33.70 -22.72 63.49
CA LEU A 25 -33.40 -23.90 62.69
C LEU A 25 -33.49 -23.62 61.19
N GLY A 26 -34.57 -22.94 60.75
CA GLY A 26 -34.72 -22.53 59.34
C GLY A 26 -33.56 -21.68 58.85
N THR A 27 -33.16 -20.67 59.64
CA THR A 27 -32.01 -19.80 59.30
C THR A 27 -30.69 -20.58 59.24
N ALA A 28 -30.44 -21.52 60.18
CA ALA A 28 -29.23 -22.33 60.20
C ALA A 28 -29.17 -23.28 58.97
N ILE A 29 -30.31 -23.90 58.59
CA ILE A 29 -30.43 -24.73 57.39
C ILE A 29 -30.20 -23.89 56.11
N GLU A 30 -30.80 -22.71 56.03
CA GLU A 30 -30.63 -21.78 54.89
C GLU A 30 -29.18 -21.40 54.73
N ARG A 31 -28.46 -20.96 55.79
CA ARG A 31 -27.05 -20.62 55.79
C ARG A 31 -26.13 -21.80 55.47
N LEU A 32 -26.48 -22.96 55.99
CA LEU A 32 -25.70 -24.18 55.70
C LEU A 32 -25.86 -24.65 54.24
N SER A 33 -27.09 -24.51 53.71
CA SER A 33 -27.37 -24.84 52.32
C SER A 33 -26.78 -23.90 51.32
N SER A 34 -26.79 -22.58 51.59
CA SER A 34 -26.23 -21.54 50.74
C SER A 34 -24.72 -21.40 50.92
N GLY A 35 -24.16 -21.79 52.06
CA GLY A 35 -22.81 -21.50 52.49
C GLY A 35 -22.57 -20.02 52.88
N LEU A 36 -23.64 -19.21 52.88
CA LEU A 36 -23.56 -17.78 53.13
C LEU A 36 -24.22 -17.43 54.46
N ARG A 37 -23.57 -16.58 55.24
CA ARG A 37 -24.13 -15.98 56.47
C ARG A 37 -25.19 -14.94 56.18
N ILE A 38 -24.97 -14.16 55.08
CA ILE A 38 -25.87 -13.10 54.57
C ILE A 38 -26.43 -13.61 53.24
N ASN A 39 -27.69 -14.03 53.26
CA ASN A 39 -28.38 -14.55 52.09
C ASN A 39 -29.32 -13.52 51.47
N SER A 40 -29.77 -12.55 52.27
CA SER A 40 -30.69 -11.50 51.89
C SER A 40 -30.41 -10.18 52.62
N ALA A 41 -30.95 -9.07 52.09
CA ALA A 41 -30.87 -7.77 52.76
C ALA A 41 -31.51 -7.74 54.16
N LYS A 42 -32.38 -8.72 54.46
CA LYS A 42 -33.02 -8.89 55.77
C LYS A 42 -32.03 -9.38 56.84
N ASP A 43 -31.00 -10.12 56.42
CA ASP A 43 -30.00 -10.68 57.35
C ASP A 43 -28.99 -9.61 57.81
N ASP A 44 -28.47 -8.84 56.86
CA ASP A 44 -27.58 -7.68 57.09
C ASP A 44 -27.51 -6.80 55.84
N ALA A 45 -28.31 -5.73 55.79
CA ALA A 45 -28.35 -4.84 54.65
C ALA A 45 -27.01 -4.10 54.40
N ALA A 46 -26.29 -3.74 55.47
CA ALA A 46 -24.99 -3.08 55.34
C ALA A 46 -23.93 -4.04 54.86
N GLY A 47 -23.87 -5.24 55.42
CA GLY A 47 -22.93 -6.31 55.00
C GLY A 47 -23.16 -6.70 53.54
N GLN A 48 -24.40 -6.87 53.09
CA GLN A 48 -24.74 -7.18 51.73
C GLN A 48 -24.33 -6.06 50.75
N ALA A 49 -24.54 -4.79 51.09
CA ALA A 49 -24.11 -3.66 50.26
C ALA A 49 -22.58 -3.62 50.10
N ILE A 50 -21.83 -3.93 51.15
CA ILE A 50 -20.37 -4.01 51.10
C ILE A 50 -19.91 -5.21 50.25
N ALA A 51 -20.51 -6.38 50.45
CA ALA A 51 -20.18 -7.60 49.70
C ALA A 51 -20.50 -7.42 48.20
N ASN A 52 -21.61 -6.78 47.85
CA ASN A 52 -21.96 -6.44 46.47
C ASN A 52 -20.93 -5.52 45.83
N ARG A 53 -20.41 -4.48 46.55
CA ARG A 53 -19.34 -3.61 46.03
C ARG A 53 -18.04 -4.39 45.84
N PHE A 54 -17.68 -5.27 46.74
CA PHE A 54 -16.51 -6.14 46.57
C PHE A 54 -16.66 -7.06 45.36
N THR A 55 -17.84 -7.65 45.19
CA THR A 55 -18.14 -8.50 44.03
C THR A 55 -18.07 -7.71 42.72
N ALA A 56 -18.58 -6.49 42.68
CA ALA A 56 -18.46 -5.61 41.50
C ALA A 56 -17.00 -5.27 41.19
N ASN A 57 -16.21 -4.93 42.21
CA ASN A 57 -14.79 -4.63 42.07
C ASN A 57 -13.99 -5.88 41.62
N ILE A 58 -14.23 -7.04 42.20
CA ILE A 58 -13.58 -8.31 41.81
C ILE A 58 -13.85 -8.63 40.35
N LYS A 59 -15.13 -8.48 39.88
CA LYS A 59 -15.48 -8.71 38.49
C LYS A 59 -14.78 -7.67 37.57
N GLY A 60 -14.76 -6.40 37.96
CA GLY A 60 -14.09 -5.34 37.24
C GLY A 60 -12.56 -5.59 37.12
N LEU A 61 -11.88 -5.89 38.22
CA LEU A 61 -10.44 -6.18 38.24
C LEU A 61 -10.09 -7.46 37.48
N THR A 62 -10.96 -8.47 37.52
CA THR A 62 -10.80 -9.70 36.71
C THR A 62 -10.90 -9.39 35.21
N GLN A 63 -11.82 -8.52 34.80
CA GLN A 63 -11.90 -8.05 33.41
C GLN A 63 -10.71 -7.20 33.04
N ALA A 64 -10.26 -6.33 33.91
CA ALA A 64 -9.04 -5.51 33.73
C ALA A 64 -7.79 -6.39 33.53
N SER A 65 -7.68 -7.49 34.26
CA SER A 65 -6.60 -8.48 34.07
C SER A 65 -6.66 -9.11 32.67
N ARG A 66 -7.84 -9.42 32.15
CA ARG A 66 -7.98 -9.94 30.77
C ARG A 66 -7.58 -8.86 29.75
N ASN A 67 -8.06 -7.62 29.91
CA ASN A 67 -7.69 -6.52 29.05
C ASN A 67 -6.17 -6.28 29.04
N ALA A 68 -5.49 -6.39 30.20
CA ALA A 68 -4.04 -6.29 30.30
C ALA A 68 -3.32 -7.40 29.51
N ASN A 69 -3.84 -8.64 29.53
CA ASN A 69 -3.31 -9.73 28.71
C ASN A 69 -3.51 -9.48 27.20
N ASP A 70 -4.65 -8.89 26.81
CA ASP A 70 -4.86 -8.47 25.42
C ASP A 70 -3.85 -7.39 25.02
N GLY A 71 -3.58 -6.42 25.92
CA GLY A 71 -2.52 -5.41 25.72
C GLY A 71 -1.13 -6.03 25.51
N ILE A 72 -0.77 -7.04 26.30
CA ILE A 72 0.47 -7.79 26.10
C ILE A 72 0.49 -8.46 24.73
N SER A 73 -0.60 -9.07 24.29
CA SER A 73 -0.70 -9.75 23.00
C SER A 73 -0.54 -8.77 21.82
N ILE A 74 -1.08 -7.56 21.93
CA ILE A 74 -0.87 -6.47 20.97
C ILE A 74 0.61 -6.11 20.90
N ALA A 75 1.23 -5.86 22.06
CA ALA A 75 2.64 -5.49 22.14
C ALA A 75 3.57 -6.59 21.56
N GLN A 76 3.29 -7.86 21.85
CA GLN A 76 4.04 -9.01 21.29
C GLN A 76 3.87 -9.14 19.77
N THR A 77 2.65 -8.94 19.26
CA THR A 77 2.40 -8.96 17.81
C THR A 77 3.17 -7.84 17.11
N THR A 78 3.17 -6.65 17.70
CA THR A 78 3.93 -5.50 17.20
C THR A 78 5.44 -5.75 17.25
N GLU A 79 5.93 -6.32 18.35
CA GLU A 79 7.34 -6.68 18.51
C GLU A 79 7.79 -7.74 17.49
N GLY A 80 6.95 -8.72 17.20
CA GLY A 80 7.22 -9.73 16.16
C GLY A 80 7.41 -9.09 14.77
N ALA A 81 6.54 -8.15 14.42
CA ALA A 81 6.67 -7.41 13.16
C ALA A 81 7.92 -6.50 13.13
N LEU A 82 8.25 -5.84 14.26
CA LEU A 82 9.46 -5.03 14.37
C LEU A 82 10.74 -5.87 14.27
N ASN A 83 10.74 -7.12 14.73
CA ASN A 83 11.86 -8.03 14.54
C ASN A 83 12.08 -8.33 13.05
N GLU A 84 11.01 -8.54 12.28
CA GLU A 84 11.11 -8.76 10.83
C GLU A 84 11.62 -7.50 10.11
N ILE A 85 11.14 -6.32 10.51
CA ILE A 85 11.64 -5.04 9.99
C ILE A 85 13.13 -4.87 10.33
N ASN A 86 13.55 -5.18 11.54
CA ASN A 86 14.94 -5.10 11.96
C ASN A 86 15.84 -6.01 11.12
N ASN A 87 15.41 -7.27 10.86
CA ASN A 87 16.15 -8.20 10.01
C ASN A 87 16.32 -7.65 8.57
N ASN A 88 15.27 -7.05 8.01
CA ASN A 88 15.35 -6.41 6.70
C ASN A 88 16.28 -5.20 6.71
N LEU A 89 16.25 -4.36 7.75
CA LEU A 89 17.17 -3.23 7.90
C LEU A 89 18.63 -3.67 8.06
N GLN A 90 18.90 -4.73 8.81
CA GLN A 90 20.24 -5.32 8.92
C GLN A 90 20.75 -5.79 7.55
N ARG A 91 19.87 -6.44 6.76
CA ARG A 91 20.24 -6.85 5.40
C ARG A 91 20.50 -5.65 4.49
N VAL A 92 19.69 -4.59 4.58
CA VAL A 92 19.94 -3.33 3.87
C VAL A 92 21.30 -2.74 4.28
N ARG A 93 21.64 -2.80 5.56
CA ARG A 93 22.94 -2.35 6.05
C ARG A 93 24.11 -3.15 5.47
N GLU A 94 24.01 -4.47 5.43
CA GLU A 94 25.02 -5.35 4.79
C GLU A 94 25.23 -4.98 3.31
N LEU A 95 24.12 -4.80 2.58
CA LEU A 95 24.16 -4.40 1.18
C LEU A 95 24.78 -3.01 0.99
N ALA A 96 24.48 -2.06 1.89
CA ALA A 96 25.10 -0.74 1.87
C ALA A 96 26.62 -0.79 2.16
N VAL A 97 27.06 -1.65 3.08
CA VAL A 97 28.50 -1.90 3.30
C VAL A 97 29.14 -2.54 2.07
N GLN A 98 28.48 -3.52 1.46
CA GLN A 98 28.95 -4.16 0.23
C GLN A 98 29.09 -3.13 -0.90
N SER A 99 28.11 -2.23 -1.06
CA SER A 99 28.12 -1.20 -2.10
C SER A 99 29.27 -0.19 -1.96
N ALA A 100 29.78 0.00 -0.75
CA ALA A 100 30.89 0.92 -0.47
C ALA A 100 32.22 0.42 -1.00
N SER A 101 32.37 -0.88 -1.31
CA SER A 101 33.60 -1.43 -1.89
C SER A 101 33.86 -0.87 -3.28
N SER A 102 35.06 -0.38 -3.51
CA SER A 102 35.50 0.13 -4.82
C SER A 102 35.62 -0.96 -5.91
N THR A 103 35.58 -2.24 -5.52
CA THR A 103 35.66 -3.39 -6.42
C THR A 103 34.36 -3.68 -7.17
N ASN A 104 33.23 -3.12 -6.69
CA ASN A 104 31.93 -3.33 -7.35
C ASN A 104 31.90 -2.63 -8.71
N SER A 105 31.43 -3.36 -9.72
CA SER A 105 31.04 -2.76 -10.98
C SER A 105 29.74 -1.97 -10.82
N GLN A 106 29.42 -1.12 -11.79
CA GLN A 106 28.15 -0.39 -11.78
C GLN A 106 26.95 -1.35 -11.82
N SER A 107 27.04 -2.43 -12.58
CA SER A 107 26.01 -3.48 -12.66
C SER A 107 25.79 -4.19 -11.30
N ASP A 108 26.86 -4.34 -10.51
CA ASP A 108 26.75 -4.91 -9.16
C ASP A 108 26.02 -3.92 -8.24
N LEU A 109 26.33 -2.62 -8.34
CA LEU A 109 25.62 -1.57 -7.58
C LEU A 109 24.14 -1.49 -7.95
N ASP A 110 23.80 -1.68 -9.24
CA ASP A 110 22.41 -1.74 -9.69
C ASP A 110 21.69 -2.94 -9.08
N SER A 111 22.34 -4.10 -9.04
CA SER A 111 21.79 -5.32 -8.44
C SER A 111 21.61 -5.16 -6.92
N ILE A 112 22.60 -4.57 -6.24
CA ILE A 112 22.52 -4.25 -4.82
C ILE A 112 21.37 -3.29 -4.55
N GLN A 113 21.21 -2.23 -5.35
CA GLN A 113 20.10 -1.29 -5.20
C GLN A 113 18.74 -1.94 -5.42
N ALA A 114 18.63 -2.85 -6.38
CA ALA A 114 17.41 -3.60 -6.61
C ALA A 114 17.03 -4.44 -5.38
N GLU A 115 17.99 -5.13 -4.73
CA GLU A 115 17.77 -5.87 -3.50
C GLU A 115 17.38 -4.92 -2.34
N ILE A 116 18.07 -3.79 -2.17
CA ILE A 116 17.71 -2.78 -1.16
C ILE A 116 16.27 -2.35 -1.35
N THR A 117 15.87 -2.02 -2.58
CA THR A 117 14.50 -1.59 -2.89
C THR A 117 13.47 -2.67 -2.53
N GLN A 118 13.76 -3.94 -2.83
CA GLN A 118 12.88 -5.04 -2.43
C GLN A 118 12.75 -5.17 -0.91
N ARG A 119 13.85 -5.00 -0.15
CA ARG A 119 13.83 -5.03 1.31
C ARG A 119 13.03 -3.87 1.91
N LEU A 120 13.17 -2.68 1.35
CA LEU A 120 12.39 -1.51 1.77
C LEU A 120 10.88 -1.71 1.47
N ASN A 121 10.53 -2.25 0.31
CA ASN A 121 9.15 -2.59 -0.02
C ASN A 121 8.59 -3.67 0.92
N GLU A 122 9.42 -4.63 1.38
CA GLU A 122 9.02 -5.63 2.35
C GLU A 122 8.76 -5.02 3.74
N ILE A 123 9.56 -4.02 4.16
CA ILE A 123 9.30 -3.25 5.37
C ILE A 123 7.94 -2.56 5.27
N ASP A 124 7.65 -1.89 4.15
CA ASP A 124 6.36 -1.22 3.91
C ASP A 124 5.20 -2.21 3.93
N ARG A 125 5.39 -3.40 3.35
CA ARG A 125 4.39 -4.47 3.35
C ARG A 125 4.12 -4.99 4.77
N VAL A 126 5.15 -5.29 5.54
CA VAL A 126 5.02 -5.77 6.94
C VAL A 126 4.31 -4.73 7.78
N SER A 127 4.72 -3.46 7.68
CA SER A 127 4.08 -2.35 8.38
C SER A 127 2.59 -2.23 8.04
N GLY A 128 2.26 -2.23 6.75
CA GLY A 128 0.88 -2.06 6.28
C GLY A 128 -0.04 -3.26 6.54
N GLN A 129 0.51 -4.47 6.65
CA GLN A 129 -0.28 -5.69 6.82
C GLN A 129 -0.41 -6.15 8.28
N THR A 130 0.53 -5.77 9.16
CA THR A 130 0.48 -6.19 10.56
C THR A 130 -0.69 -5.58 11.28
N GLN A 131 -1.55 -6.45 11.81
CA GLN A 131 -2.74 -6.04 12.56
C GLN A 131 -3.03 -7.01 13.69
N PHE A 132 -3.65 -6.50 14.74
CA PHE A 132 -4.22 -7.29 15.83
C PHE A 132 -5.72 -6.98 15.94
N ASN A 133 -6.57 -8.00 15.81
CA ASN A 133 -8.04 -7.86 15.85
C ASN A 133 -8.58 -6.71 14.97
N GLY A 134 -8.02 -6.56 13.74
CA GLY A 134 -8.43 -5.51 12.80
C GLY A 134 -7.78 -4.13 13.03
N VAL A 135 -7.06 -3.94 14.12
CA VAL A 135 -6.33 -2.70 14.40
C VAL A 135 -4.92 -2.79 13.82
N LYS A 136 -4.56 -1.86 12.95
CA LYS A 136 -3.20 -1.74 12.41
C LYS A 136 -2.26 -1.21 13.50
N VAL A 137 -1.12 -1.89 13.68
CA VAL A 137 -0.21 -1.59 14.79
C VAL A 137 1.05 -0.82 14.38
N LEU A 138 1.38 -0.78 13.06
CA LEU A 138 2.57 -0.09 12.52
C LEU A 138 2.27 0.81 11.32
N ALA A 139 1.00 0.86 10.85
CA ALA A 139 0.63 1.57 9.64
C ALA A 139 0.35 3.07 9.85
N GLN A 140 0.13 3.48 11.08
CA GLN A 140 -0.16 4.87 11.46
C GLN A 140 0.20 5.12 12.92
N ASP A 141 0.45 6.38 13.29
CA ASP A 141 0.60 6.78 14.67
C ASP A 141 -0.75 6.66 15.38
N ASN A 142 -0.80 5.88 16.46
CA ASN A 142 -2.00 5.67 17.25
C ASN A 142 -1.65 5.32 18.69
N THR A 143 -2.42 5.84 19.64
CA THR A 143 -2.30 5.46 21.06
C THR A 143 -3.49 4.58 21.42
N LEU A 144 -3.22 3.33 21.82
CA LEU A 144 -4.21 2.39 22.30
C LEU A 144 -4.27 2.43 23.82
N THR A 145 -5.40 2.88 24.37
CA THR A 145 -5.65 2.96 25.80
C THR A 145 -6.29 1.67 26.29
N ILE A 146 -5.63 0.95 27.18
CA ILE A 146 -6.10 -0.30 27.77
C ILE A 146 -6.52 -0.06 29.23
N GLN A 147 -7.80 -0.33 29.54
CA GLN A 147 -8.32 -0.23 30.90
C GLN A 147 -7.76 -1.39 31.76
N VAL A 148 -6.98 -1.07 32.79
CA VAL A 148 -6.31 -2.01 33.69
C VAL A 148 -6.76 -1.89 35.16
N GLY A 149 -7.91 -1.28 35.38
CA GLY A 149 -8.48 -1.14 36.72
C GLY A 149 -10.01 -1.20 36.73
N ALA A 150 -10.61 -1.20 37.93
CA ALA A 150 -12.04 -1.29 38.11
C ALA A 150 -12.75 0.08 38.02
N ASN A 151 -12.00 1.19 38.03
CA ASN A 151 -12.53 2.54 37.98
C ASN A 151 -12.11 3.25 36.71
N ASP A 152 -12.87 4.25 36.28
CA ASP A 152 -12.58 5.05 35.11
C ASP A 152 -11.21 5.74 35.24
N GLY A 153 -10.45 5.75 34.13
CA GLY A 153 -9.14 6.39 34.06
C GLY A 153 -7.95 5.54 34.58
N GLU A 154 -8.19 4.34 35.07
CA GLU A 154 -7.12 3.40 35.44
C GLU A 154 -6.62 2.66 34.18
N THR A 155 -5.79 3.34 33.37
CA THR A 155 -5.36 2.87 32.04
C THR A 155 -3.86 2.74 31.89
N ILE A 156 -3.44 1.93 30.92
CA ILE A 156 -2.07 1.90 30.39
C ILE A 156 -2.18 2.14 28.89
N ASP A 157 -1.43 3.10 28.41
CA ASP A 157 -1.36 3.45 27.00
C ASP A 157 -0.24 2.70 26.28
N ILE A 158 -0.52 2.26 25.06
CA ILE A 158 0.45 1.69 24.13
C ILE A 158 0.57 2.70 22.98
N ASP A 159 1.71 3.39 22.91
CA ASP A 159 1.99 4.32 21.83
C ASP A 159 2.55 3.55 20.62
N LEU A 160 1.73 3.39 19.61
CA LEU A 160 2.09 2.79 18.34
C LEU A 160 2.57 3.87 17.38
N LYS A 161 3.66 3.60 16.67
CA LYS A 161 4.26 4.51 15.70
C LYS A 161 4.21 3.91 14.31
N GLN A 162 4.03 4.76 13.31
CA GLN A 162 4.16 4.36 11.92
C GLN A 162 5.62 4.05 11.60
N ILE A 163 5.88 2.83 11.13
CA ILE A 163 7.21 2.38 10.73
C ILE A 163 7.15 1.90 9.29
N ASN A 164 7.61 2.71 8.36
CA ASN A 164 7.74 2.39 6.95
C ASN A 164 9.04 2.99 6.39
N SER A 165 9.37 2.73 5.15
CA SER A 165 10.59 3.24 4.50
C SER A 165 10.70 4.76 4.56
N GLN A 166 9.57 5.47 4.48
CA GLN A 166 9.51 6.93 4.52
C GLN A 166 9.74 7.48 5.93
N THR A 167 9.05 6.95 6.95
CA THR A 167 9.22 7.40 8.35
C THR A 167 10.61 7.08 8.88
N LEU A 168 11.25 6.04 8.35
CA LEU A 168 12.64 5.68 8.63
C LEU A 168 13.65 6.53 7.85
N GLY A 169 13.19 7.40 6.91
CA GLY A 169 14.06 8.25 6.08
C GLY A 169 14.90 7.47 5.07
N LEU A 170 14.45 6.27 4.68
CA LEU A 170 15.15 5.37 3.76
C LEU A 170 14.46 5.27 2.39
N ASP A 171 13.38 5.98 2.17
CA ASP A 171 12.59 5.99 0.93
C ASP A 171 13.39 6.40 -0.29
N SER A 172 14.34 7.33 -0.11
CA SER A 172 15.28 7.83 -1.13
C SER A 172 16.68 7.22 -1.04
N LEU A 173 16.85 6.12 -0.29
CA LEU A 173 18.16 5.45 -0.14
C LEU A 173 18.62 4.89 -1.49
N ASN A 174 19.74 5.39 -1.98
CA ASN A 174 20.32 4.97 -3.25
C ASN A 174 21.84 4.84 -3.15
N VAL A 175 22.37 3.68 -3.51
CA VAL A 175 23.81 3.36 -3.52
C VAL A 175 24.42 3.30 -4.92
N GLN A 176 23.60 3.51 -5.96
CA GLN A 176 24.07 3.54 -7.36
C GLN A 176 24.96 4.75 -7.61
N LYS A 177 25.73 4.67 -8.68
CA LYS A 177 26.50 5.78 -9.24
C LYS A 177 25.95 6.13 -10.61
N ALA A 178 26.15 7.38 -11.04
CA ALA A 178 25.74 7.82 -12.36
C ALA A 178 26.56 7.11 -13.45
N TYR A 179 25.89 6.72 -14.53
CA TYR A 179 26.55 6.35 -15.78
C TYR A 179 26.87 7.60 -16.60
N ASP A 180 27.86 7.49 -17.50
CA ASP A 180 28.03 8.42 -18.61
C ASP A 180 27.00 8.03 -19.69
N VAL A 181 25.96 8.88 -19.85
CA VAL A 181 24.85 8.62 -20.76
C VAL A 181 25.18 9.22 -22.12
N LYS A 182 25.13 8.38 -23.16
CA LYS A 182 25.31 8.79 -24.56
C LYS A 182 24.11 8.37 -25.37
N ASP A 183 23.74 9.21 -26.32
CA ASP A 183 22.72 8.95 -27.30
C ASP A 183 23.27 8.88 -28.70
N THR A 184 22.65 8.09 -29.54
CA THR A 184 22.93 8.02 -30.99
C THR A 184 21.59 8.09 -31.70
N ALA A 185 21.48 9.04 -32.63
CA ALA A 185 20.27 9.19 -33.42
C ALA A 185 19.98 7.90 -34.21
N VAL A 186 18.74 7.44 -34.15
CA VAL A 186 18.29 6.30 -34.97
C VAL A 186 17.95 6.84 -36.34
N THR A 187 18.65 6.29 -37.35
CA THR A 187 18.44 6.66 -38.77
C THR A 187 17.73 5.53 -39.51
N THR A 188 16.89 5.91 -40.43
CA THR A 188 16.24 5.02 -41.39
C THR A 188 16.68 5.42 -42.81
N LYS A 189 16.76 4.44 -43.72
CA LYS A 189 17.06 4.74 -45.12
C LYS A 189 15.81 5.26 -45.79
N ALA A 190 15.85 6.49 -46.23
CA ALA A 190 14.77 7.12 -46.98
C ALA A 190 15.33 7.93 -48.17
N TYR A 191 14.50 8.07 -49.20
CA TYR A 191 14.87 8.93 -50.29
C TYR A 191 14.76 10.40 -49.88
N ALA A 192 15.86 11.12 -50.02
CA ALA A 192 15.96 12.55 -49.70
C ALA A 192 16.60 13.31 -50.86
N ASP A 193 16.38 14.59 -50.92
CA ASP A 193 16.96 15.50 -51.92
C ASP A 193 18.49 15.47 -51.82
N ASN A 194 19.20 15.34 -52.98
CA ASN A 194 20.65 15.27 -53.01
C ASN A 194 21.32 16.61 -53.35
N GLY A 195 20.55 17.68 -53.53
CA GLY A 195 21.04 19.02 -53.89
C GLY A 195 21.19 19.22 -55.39
N THR A 196 20.92 18.21 -56.23
CA THR A 196 20.96 18.34 -57.70
C THR A 196 19.55 18.64 -58.23
N THR A 197 19.37 19.79 -58.84
CA THR A 197 18.06 20.19 -59.36
C THR A 197 17.64 19.33 -60.56
N LEU A 198 16.38 18.90 -60.55
CA LEU A 198 15.80 18.16 -61.69
C LEU A 198 15.60 19.12 -62.86
N ASP A 199 16.18 18.81 -63.99
CA ASP A 199 16.07 19.60 -65.24
C ASP A 199 15.27 18.84 -66.30
N ALA A 200 14.01 19.18 -66.42
CA ALA A 200 13.12 18.65 -67.48
C ALA A 200 13.10 19.50 -68.76
N SER A 201 13.96 20.52 -68.87
CA SER A 201 14.01 21.41 -70.03
C SER A 201 14.37 20.68 -71.33
N GLY A 202 15.07 19.54 -71.21
CA GLY A 202 15.37 18.67 -72.36
C GLY A 202 14.19 17.84 -72.87
N LEU A 203 13.04 17.88 -72.24
CA LEU A 203 11.78 17.26 -72.67
C LEU A 203 10.94 18.27 -73.46
N ASP A 204 11.52 18.81 -74.53
CA ASP A 204 10.81 19.67 -75.45
C ASP A 204 9.91 18.88 -76.42
N ASP A 205 9.11 19.58 -77.27
CA ASP A 205 8.18 18.93 -78.18
C ASP A 205 8.86 17.95 -79.14
N ALA A 206 10.05 18.27 -79.59
CA ALA A 206 10.78 17.40 -80.51
C ALA A 206 11.31 16.12 -79.84
N ALA A 207 11.87 16.25 -78.63
CA ALA A 207 12.35 15.14 -77.84
C ALA A 207 11.21 14.22 -77.41
N ILE A 208 10.08 14.79 -76.95
CA ILE A 208 8.90 14.01 -76.57
C ILE A 208 8.34 13.21 -77.77
N LYS A 209 8.17 13.88 -78.93
CA LYS A 209 7.69 13.21 -80.15
C LYS A 209 8.64 12.13 -80.69
N ALA A 210 9.91 12.39 -80.56
CA ALA A 210 10.96 11.39 -80.93
C ALA A 210 10.90 10.16 -80.01
N ALA A 211 10.63 10.35 -78.72
CA ALA A 211 10.60 9.27 -77.73
C ALA A 211 9.29 8.42 -77.82
N ILE A 212 8.13 9.05 -77.98
CA ILE A 212 6.82 8.35 -77.96
C ILE A 212 6.10 8.28 -79.30
N GLY A 213 6.73 8.81 -80.40
CA GLY A 213 6.27 8.59 -81.75
C GLY A 213 5.06 9.39 -82.16
N GLY A 214 4.83 10.63 -81.66
CA GLY A 214 3.71 11.51 -82.01
C GLY A 214 4.10 12.50 -83.14
N THR A 215 3.10 12.93 -83.91
CA THR A 215 3.26 13.91 -85.01
C THR A 215 2.31 15.10 -84.93
N THR A 216 1.24 14.99 -84.19
CA THR A 216 0.18 16.03 -84.10
C THR A 216 0.07 16.69 -82.71
N GLY A 217 -0.05 18.03 -82.66
CA GLY A 217 -0.10 18.81 -81.45
C GLY A 217 1.31 19.29 -81.02
N THR A 218 1.39 20.04 -79.90
CA THR A 218 2.63 20.51 -79.27
C THR A 218 2.80 19.81 -77.93
N ALA A 219 3.60 18.76 -77.90
CA ALA A 219 3.80 17.97 -76.70
C ALA A 219 4.67 18.69 -75.68
N ALA A 220 4.27 18.67 -74.43
CA ALA A 220 5.04 19.25 -73.33
C ALA A 220 4.79 18.49 -72.01
N VAL A 221 5.72 18.62 -71.07
CA VAL A 221 5.52 18.17 -69.68
C VAL A 221 4.48 19.10 -69.04
N THR A 222 3.36 18.52 -68.64
CA THR A 222 2.23 19.27 -68.04
C THR A 222 2.68 19.82 -66.67
N GLY A 223 2.62 21.17 -66.53
CA GLY A 223 3.06 21.86 -65.32
C GLY A 223 4.56 21.86 -65.06
N GLY A 224 5.40 21.30 -65.99
CA GLY A 224 6.87 21.30 -65.83
C GLY A 224 7.37 20.51 -64.61
N THR A 225 6.57 19.59 -64.09
CA THR A 225 6.87 18.90 -62.79
C THR A 225 7.28 17.46 -63.01
N VAL A 226 8.30 17.05 -62.26
CA VAL A 226 8.74 15.64 -62.14
C VAL A 226 8.25 15.08 -60.86
N LYS A 227 7.69 13.88 -60.86
CA LYS A 227 7.26 13.19 -59.63
C LYS A 227 8.11 11.96 -59.40
N PHE A 228 8.34 11.65 -58.16
CA PHE A 228 9.12 10.50 -57.70
C PHE A 228 8.29 9.54 -56.88
N ASP A 229 8.36 8.28 -57.21
CA ASP A 229 7.80 7.18 -56.44
C ASP A 229 8.90 6.50 -55.65
N ALA A 230 8.87 6.68 -54.34
CA ALA A 230 9.87 6.17 -53.42
C ALA A 230 9.81 4.65 -53.28
N ASP A 231 8.63 4.03 -53.44
CA ASP A 231 8.43 2.59 -53.30
C ASP A 231 9.16 1.80 -54.39
N ASN A 232 9.15 2.37 -55.60
CA ASN A 232 9.72 1.74 -56.80
C ASN A 232 11.04 2.40 -57.28
N ASN A 233 11.47 3.47 -56.64
CA ASN A 233 12.62 4.27 -57.05
C ASN A 233 12.54 4.74 -58.50
N LYS A 234 11.40 5.31 -58.87
CA LYS A 234 11.11 5.73 -60.26
C LYS A 234 10.61 7.15 -60.37
N TYR A 235 10.98 7.83 -61.43
CA TYR A 235 10.55 9.16 -61.74
C TYR A 235 9.52 9.14 -62.83
N PHE A 236 8.55 10.05 -62.78
CA PHE A 236 7.42 10.18 -63.72
C PHE A 236 7.19 11.62 -64.12
N VAL A 237 6.73 11.81 -65.37
CA VAL A 237 6.23 13.08 -65.85
C VAL A 237 4.86 12.88 -66.51
N THR A 238 4.00 13.87 -66.39
CA THR A 238 2.74 13.89 -67.16
C THR A 238 2.95 14.67 -68.44
N ILE A 239 2.75 14.05 -69.59
CA ILE A 239 2.85 14.65 -70.89
C ILE A 239 1.45 14.99 -71.43
N GLY A 240 1.31 16.22 -71.90
CA GLY A 240 0.05 16.71 -72.56
C GLY A 240 0.37 17.43 -73.87
N GLY A 241 -0.69 17.90 -74.54
CA GLY A 241 -0.55 18.70 -75.76
C GLY A 241 -0.65 17.96 -77.07
N PHE A 242 -0.67 16.64 -77.06
CA PHE A 242 -1.00 15.88 -78.25
C PHE A 242 -2.47 16.07 -78.65
N THR A 243 -2.75 16.19 -79.96
CA THR A 243 -4.08 16.42 -80.51
C THR A 243 -4.44 15.42 -81.62
N GLY A 244 -5.67 15.33 -82.03
CA GLY A 244 -6.13 14.50 -83.14
C GLY A 244 -5.84 12.98 -82.90
N ALA A 245 -5.18 12.33 -83.87
CA ALA A 245 -4.88 10.88 -83.79
C ALA A 245 -3.91 10.52 -82.65
N ASP A 246 -3.13 11.47 -82.17
CA ASP A 246 -2.15 11.28 -81.08
C ASP A 246 -2.68 11.64 -79.72
N ALA A 247 -3.90 12.14 -79.57
CA ALA A 247 -4.48 12.53 -78.30
C ALA A 247 -4.42 11.44 -77.23
N ALA A 248 -4.46 10.17 -77.58
CA ALA A 248 -4.32 9.00 -76.71
C ALA A 248 -2.91 8.91 -76.05
N LYS A 249 -1.92 9.62 -76.56
CA LYS A 249 -0.55 9.65 -76.01
C LYS A 249 -0.41 10.62 -74.82
N ASN A 250 -1.39 11.48 -74.56
CA ASN A 250 -1.40 12.26 -73.35
C ASN A 250 -1.53 11.35 -72.14
N GLY A 251 -0.70 11.59 -71.10
CA GLY A 251 -0.71 10.82 -69.89
C GLY A 251 0.65 10.74 -69.19
N ASP A 252 0.77 9.80 -68.26
CA ASP A 252 1.97 9.68 -67.45
C ASP A 252 2.98 8.76 -68.08
N TYR A 253 4.26 9.11 -67.95
CA TYR A 253 5.40 8.37 -68.48
C TYR A 253 6.51 8.25 -67.46
N GLU A 254 7.11 7.08 -67.37
CA GLU A 254 8.35 6.87 -66.62
C GLU A 254 9.50 7.58 -67.33
N VAL A 255 10.35 8.28 -66.57
CA VAL A 255 11.52 9.01 -67.06
C VAL A 255 12.79 8.56 -66.39
N ASN A 256 13.89 8.65 -67.11
CA ASN A 256 15.22 8.45 -66.55
C ASN A 256 15.78 9.80 -66.06
N VAL A 257 16.38 9.79 -64.89
CA VAL A 257 17.07 10.96 -64.33
C VAL A 257 18.55 10.62 -64.18
N ALA A 258 19.38 11.41 -64.82
CA ALA A 258 20.81 11.29 -64.71
C ALA A 258 21.35 11.91 -63.43
N THR A 259 22.57 11.60 -63.03
CA THR A 259 23.22 12.10 -61.80
C THR A 259 23.37 13.60 -61.75
N ASP A 260 23.34 14.25 -62.93
CA ASP A 260 23.38 15.72 -63.09
C ASP A 260 21.98 16.39 -63.03
N GLY A 261 20.93 15.59 -62.78
CA GLY A 261 19.54 16.04 -62.69
C GLY A 261 18.82 16.08 -64.03
N LYS A 262 19.45 15.78 -65.17
CA LYS A 262 18.82 15.82 -66.48
C LYS A 262 17.77 14.76 -66.62
N VAL A 263 16.54 15.13 -66.94
CA VAL A 263 15.39 14.24 -67.17
C VAL A 263 15.26 13.88 -68.61
N THR A 264 15.13 12.61 -68.95
CA THR A 264 15.04 12.11 -70.33
C THR A 264 13.96 11.01 -70.44
N LEU A 265 13.27 10.94 -71.59
CA LEU A 265 12.40 9.84 -71.95
C LEU A 265 13.17 8.78 -72.71
N ALA A 266 12.90 7.52 -72.42
CA ALA A 266 13.41 6.41 -73.22
C ALA A 266 12.77 6.38 -74.62
N THR A 267 13.55 6.01 -75.65
CA THR A 267 12.98 5.81 -77.00
C THR A 267 11.99 4.65 -76.98
N GLY A 268 10.75 4.89 -77.46
CA GLY A 268 9.65 3.92 -77.38
C GLY A 268 8.97 3.88 -76.01
N ALA A 269 9.10 4.94 -75.15
CA ALA A 269 8.43 5.02 -73.88
C ALA A 269 6.91 4.81 -74.03
N THR A 270 6.32 3.98 -73.20
CA THR A 270 4.92 3.66 -73.19
C THR A 270 4.21 4.42 -72.07
N LYS A 271 2.96 4.79 -72.35
CA LYS A 271 2.09 5.41 -71.34
C LYS A 271 1.92 4.45 -70.16
N THR A 272 2.08 4.93 -68.98
CA THR A 272 1.93 4.16 -67.75
C THR A 272 0.94 4.87 -66.82
N THR A 273 0.55 4.24 -65.72
CA THR A 273 -0.24 4.87 -64.68
C THR A 273 0.73 5.27 -63.57
N MET A 274 0.70 6.55 -63.24
CA MET A 274 1.52 7.07 -62.11
C MET A 274 1.01 6.51 -60.78
N PRO A 275 1.87 5.97 -59.94
CA PRO A 275 1.51 5.50 -58.62
C PRO A 275 0.88 6.65 -57.76
N ALA A 276 -0.13 6.32 -56.94
CA ALA A 276 -0.86 7.30 -56.15
C ALA A 276 0.06 7.99 -55.09
N GLY A 277 1.16 7.32 -54.70
CA GLY A 277 2.13 7.84 -53.75
C GLY A 277 3.23 8.75 -54.35
N ALA A 278 3.28 8.89 -55.69
CA ALA A 278 4.31 9.67 -56.35
C ALA A 278 4.19 11.18 -56.01
N ALA A 279 5.25 11.72 -55.39
CA ALA A 279 5.29 13.12 -54.95
C ALA A 279 6.10 14.00 -55.89
N THR A 280 5.68 15.24 -56.09
CA THR A 280 6.42 16.23 -56.89
C THR A 280 7.78 16.51 -56.22
N LYS A 281 8.84 16.45 -57.03
CA LYS A 281 10.21 16.74 -56.58
C LYS A 281 10.88 17.72 -57.48
N THR A 282 11.76 18.54 -56.87
CA THR A 282 12.59 19.55 -57.57
C THR A 282 14.04 19.13 -57.64
N GLU A 283 14.42 18.09 -56.87
CA GLU A 283 15.79 17.60 -56.81
C GLU A 283 15.84 16.07 -57.00
N VAL A 284 17.00 15.59 -57.40
CA VAL A 284 17.27 14.14 -57.54
C VAL A 284 17.17 13.50 -56.15
N GLN A 285 16.49 12.38 -56.09
CA GLN A 285 16.30 11.62 -54.85
C GLN A 285 17.41 10.58 -54.71
N GLU A 286 18.06 10.57 -53.56
CA GLU A 286 19.07 9.60 -53.19
C GLU A 286 18.72 8.92 -51.88
N LEU A 287 18.97 7.64 -51.78
CA LEU A 287 18.73 6.88 -50.54
C LEU A 287 19.78 7.27 -49.49
N LYS A 288 19.37 8.06 -48.53
CA LYS A 288 20.20 8.57 -47.41
C LYS A 288 19.75 8.05 -46.08
N ASP A 289 20.66 8.01 -45.14
CA ASP A 289 20.32 7.83 -43.74
C ASP A 289 19.65 9.13 -43.22
N THR A 290 18.37 9.06 -42.94
CA THR A 290 17.58 10.16 -42.39
C THR A 290 17.17 9.84 -40.97
N PRO A 291 17.04 10.82 -40.06
CA PRO A 291 16.50 10.55 -38.74
C PRO A 291 15.14 9.85 -38.79
N ALA A 292 14.95 8.85 -37.95
CA ALA A 292 13.66 8.14 -37.85
C ALA A 292 12.53 9.12 -37.52
N VAL A 293 11.44 9.03 -38.29
CA VAL A 293 10.31 9.95 -38.13
C VAL A 293 9.49 9.57 -36.91
N VAL A 294 9.48 10.41 -35.87
CA VAL A 294 8.64 10.25 -34.71
C VAL A 294 7.18 10.51 -35.08
N SER A 295 6.33 9.53 -34.89
CA SER A 295 4.90 9.59 -35.21
C SER A 295 4.18 10.68 -34.41
N ALA A 296 3.09 11.21 -35.00
CA ALA A 296 2.24 12.16 -34.28
C ALA A 296 1.68 11.58 -32.97
N ASP A 297 1.35 10.28 -32.95
CA ASP A 297 0.83 9.61 -31.76
C ASP A 297 1.86 9.58 -30.63
N ALA A 298 3.14 9.31 -30.93
CA ALA A 298 4.20 9.34 -29.94
C ALA A 298 4.43 10.74 -29.38
N LYS A 299 4.39 11.78 -30.23
CA LYS A 299 4.47 13.20 -29.81
C LYS A 299 3.31 13.61 -28.94
N ASN A 300 2.07 13.24 -29.33
CA ASN A 300 0.88 13.49 -28.54
C ASN A 300 0.88 12.79 -27.19
N ALA A 301 1.43 11.57 -27.11
CA ALA A 301 1.60 10.86 -25.84
C ALA A 301 2.57 11.57 -24.90
N LEU A 302 3.66 12.16 -25.41
CA LEU A 302 4.57 13.00 -24.61
C LEU A 302 3.87 14.25 -24.09
N ILE A 303 3.12 14.97 -24.95
CA ILE A 303 2.35 16.16 -24.56
C ILE A 303 1.31 15.81 -23.49
N ALA A 304 0.54 14.74 -23.70
CA ALA A 304 -0.44 14.26 -22.72
C ALA A 304 0.22 13.85 -21.41
N GLY A 305 1.46 13.40 -21.48
CA GLY A 305 2.30 13.04 -20.32
C GLY A 305 3.00 14.24 -19.66
N GLY A 306 2.70 15.49 -20.05
CA GLY A 306 3.21 16.72 -19.42
C GLY A 306 4.54 17.23 -19.98
N VAL A 307 5.00 16.73 -21.13
CA VAL A 307 6.17 17.28 -21.82
C VAL A 307 5.76 18.55 -22.57
N ASP A 308 6.65 19.56 -22.56
CA ASP A 308 6.39 20.80 -23.30
C ASP A 308 6.11 20.52 -24.78
N THR A 309 5.15 21.25 -25.35
CA THR A 309 4.68 21.03 -26.72
C THR A 309 5.78 21.26 -27.76
N ALA A 310 6.67 22.25 -27.55
CA ALA A 310 7.76 22.53 -28.48
C ALA A 310 8.81 21.40 -28.44
N ASP A 311 9.18 20.95 -27.24
CA ASP A 311 10.13 19.84 -27.04
C ASP A 311 9.57 18.52 -27.60
N ALA A 312 8.29 18.22 -27.33
CA ALA A 312 7.63 17.02 -27.83
C ALA A 312 7.53 17.00 -29.36
N ASN A 313 7.24 18.15 -29.99
CA ASN A 313 7.19 18.27 -31.45
C ASN A 313 8.56 18.13 -32.09
N GLY A 314 9.62 18.59 -31.40
CA GLY A 314 11.01 18.43 -31.80
C GLY A 314 11.65 17.10 -31.40
N ALA A 315 10.87 16.15 -30.84
CA ALA A 315 11.41 14.90 -30.32
C ALA A 315 12.07 14.05 -31.42
N GLU A 316 13.25 13.51 -31.12
CA GLU A 316 14.03 12.63 -31.98
C GLU A 316 14.15 11.24 -31.35
N LEU A 317 14.11 10.18 -32.18
CA LEU A 317 14.37 8.82 -31.71
C LEU A 317 15.88 8.60 -31.59
N VAL A 318 16.31 8.19 -30.41
CA VAL A 318 17.71 7.91 -30.11
C VAL A 318 17.86 6.52 -29.50
N LYS A 319 19.00 5.86 -29.78
CA LYS A 319 19.45 4.66 -29.06
C LYS A 319 20.36 5.10 -27.94
N MET A 320 20.03 4.65 -26.72
CA MET A 320 20.79 4.99 -25.52
C MET A 320 21.97 4.05 -25.32
N SER A 321 23.07 4.56 -24.78
CA SER A 321 24.16 3.77 -24.27
C SER A 321 24.66 4.36 -22.95
N TYR A 322 25.09 3.47 -22.06
CA TYR A 322 25.48 3.81 -20.69
C TYR A 322 26.89 3.30 -20.45
N THR A 323 27.83 4.19 -20.18
CA THR A 323 29.23 3.81 -19.91
C THR A 323 29.52 3.93 -18.42
N ASP A 324 30.03 2.85 -17.81
CA ASP A 324 30.42 2.85 -16.41
C ASP A 324 31.79 3.52 -16.19
N LYS A 325 32.17 3.72 -14.92
CA LYS A 325 33.44 4.32 -14.55
C LYS A 325 34.66 3.56 -15.04
N ASN A 326 34.52 2.29 -15.38
CA ASN A 326 35.58 1.41 -15.86
C ASN A 326 35.65 1.41 -17.39
N GLY A 327 34.84 2.22 -18.07
CA GLY A 327 34.76 2.31 -19.52
C GLY A 327 33.96 1.19 -20.17
N LYS A 328 33.24 0.34 -19.39
CA LYS A 328 32.35 -0.69 -19.93
C LYS A 328 31.05 -0.04 -20.39
N THR A 329 30.73 -0.15 -21.66
CA THR A 329 29.49 0.35 -22.24
C THR A 329 28.46 -0.76 -22.24
N ILE A 330 27.23 -0.39 -21.79
CA ILE A 330 26.02 -1.22 -21.80
C ILE A 330 25.10 -0.59 -22.82
N GLU A 331 24.61 -1.36 -23.79
CA GLU A 331 23.57 -0.90 -24.68
C GLU A 331 22.28 -0.66 -23.93
N GLY A 332 21.66 0.52 -24.11
CA GLY A 332 20.36 0.89 -23.62
C GLY A 332 19.27 0.56 -24.62
N GLY A 333 18.02 0.80 -24.23
CA GLY A 333 16.89 0.76 -25.14
C GLY A 333 16.79 2.03 -25.99
N TYR A 334 15.65 2.19 -26.64
CA TYR A 334 15.31 3.39 -27.39
C TYR A 334 14.68 4.44 -26.49
N ALA A 335 14.91 5.71 -26.80
CA ALA A 335 14.32 6.85 -26.13
C ALA A 335 13.93 7.93 -27.12
N LEU A 336 12.98 8.75 -26.73
CA LEU A 336 12.65 10.00 -27.40
C LEU A 336 13.40 11.15 -26.69
N LYS A 337 14.33 11.76 -27.38
CA LYS A 337 15.03 12.97 -26.92
C LYS A 337 14.14 14.17 -27.22
N ALA A 338 13.62 14.81 -26.19
CA ALA A 338 12.79 16.00 -26.29
C ALA A 338 13.41 17.11 -25.42
N GLY A 339 13.96 18.14 -26.06
CA GLY A 339 14.83 19.11 -25.42
C GLY A 339 16.09 18.44 -24.86
N ASP A 340 16.41 18.71 -23.59
CA ASP A 340 17.57 18.12 -22.89
C ASP A 340 17.24 16.82 -22.15
N LYS A 341 16.03 16.26 -22.33
CA LYS A 341 15.55 15.09 -21.60
C LYS A 341 15.31 13.92 -22.52
N TYR A 342 15.47 12.71 -21.94
CA TYR A 342 15.19 11.45 -22.61
C TYR A 342 13.97 10.79 -22.03
N TYR A 343 13.03 10.39 -22.87
CA TYR A 343 11.80 9.70 -22.49
C TYR A 343 11.81 8.29 -23.02
N ALA A 344 11.51 7.31 -22.17
CA ALA A 344 11.52 5.91 -22.55
C ALA A 344 10.53 5.65 -23.70
N ALA A 345 10.97 4.90 -24.69
CA ALA A 345 10.16 4.57 -25.86
C ALA A 345 10.39 3.13 -26.30
N ASP A 346 9.34 2.52 -26.83
CA ASP A 346 9.46 1.26 -27.57
C ASP A 346 9.56 1.59 -29.06
N TYR A 347 10.53 0.97 -29.72
CA TYR A 347 10.74 1.08 -31.15
C TYR A 347 10.73 -0.31 -31.80
N ASP A 348 9.87 -0.51 -32.76
CA ASP A 348 9.83 -1.71 -33.57
C ASP A 348 10.62 -1.49 -34.86
N GLU A 349 11.80 -2.06 -34.95
CA GLU A 349 12.70 -1.94 -36.10
C GLU A 349 12.11 -2.49 -37.41
N ALA A 350 11.17 -3.46 -37.32
CA ALA A 350 10.55 -4.07 -38.48
C ALA A 350 9.46 -3.19 -39.11
N THR A 351 8.70 -2.48 -38.26
CA THR A 351 7.59 -1.64 -38.70
C THR A 351 7.91 -0.15 -38.68
N GLY A 352 9.01 0.25 -38.04
CA GLY A 352 9.34 1.65 -37.78
C GLY A 352 8.42 2.32 -36.75
N ALA A 353 7.58 1.55 -36.05
CA ALA A 353 6.63 2.10 -35.09
C ALA A 353 7.33 2.55 -33.80
N ILE A 354 7.04 3.77 -33.39
CA ILE A 354 7.57 4.38 -32.16
C ILE A 354 6.41 4.64 -31.21
N LYS A 355 6.55 4.18 -29.97
CA LYS A 355 5.57 4.40 -28.89
C LYS A 355 6.25 4.97 -27.67
N ALA A 356 5.87 6.18 -27.25
CA ALA A 356 6.32 6.75 -25.99
C ALA A 356 5.73 5.98 -24.80
N LYS A 357 6.55 5.68 -23.79
CA LYS A 357 6.06 5.06 -22.54
C LYS A 357 5.50 6.11 -21.62
N THR A 358 4.33 5.82 -21.05
CA THR A 358 3.63 6.68 -20.11
C THR A 358 3.12 5.86 -18.92
N THR A 359 3.02 6.51 -17.77
CA THR A 359 2.50 5.94 -16.53
C THR A 359 1.18 6.61 -16.16
N SER A 360 0.14 5.81 -15.94
CA SER A 360 -1.16 6.29 -15.48
C SER A 360 -1.25 6.27 -13.97
N TYR A 361 -1.84 7.31 -13.38
CA TYR A 361 -2.04 7.47 -11.93
C TYR A 361 -3.35 8.20 -11.65
N ILE A 362 -3.84 8.15 -10.40
CA ILE A 362 -5.00 8.94 -9.95
C ILE A 362 -4.45 10.17 -9.22
N ALA A 363 -4.74 11.35 -9.76
CA ALA A 363 -4.29 12.62 -9.19
C ALA A 363 -5.06 12.98 -7.91
N ALA A 364 -4.60 13.98 -7.16
CA ALA A 364 -5.23 14.44 -5.92
C ALA A 364 -6.69 14.91 -6.12
N ASP A 365 -7.06 15.34 -7.32
CA ASP A 365 -8.43 15.68 -7.70
C ASP A 365 -9.33 14.45 -7.95
N GLY A 366 -8.76 13.24 -7.95
CA GLY A 366 -9.45 11.97 -8.21
C GLY A 366 -9.60 11.63 -9.70
N THR A 367 -8.98 12.41 -10.61
CA THR A 367 -8.97 12.12 -12.05
C THR A 367 -7.80 11.22 -12.42
N THR A 368 -8.01 10.31 -13.37
CA THR A 368 -6.91 9.52 -13.94
C THR A 368 -6.11 10.40 -14.90
N LYS A 369 -4.83 10.54 -14.63
CA LYS A 369 -3.86 11.27 -15.48
C LYS A 369 -2.74 10.35 -15.92
N THR A 370 -1.99 10.80 -16.93
CA THR A 370 -0.79 10.12 -17.41
C THR A 370 0.42 11.04 -17.30
N ALA A 371 1.59 10.47 -17.01
CA ALA A 371 2.87 11.17 -17.06
C ALA A 371 3.82 10.44 -18.00
N ALA A 372 4.65 11.17 -18.74
CA ALA A 372 5.66 10.59 -19.61
C ALA A 372 6.80 9.99 -18.78
N ASN A 373 7.24 8.79 -19.13
CA ASN A 373 8.33 8.12 -18.43
C ASN A 373 9.67 8.69 -18.90
N GLN A 374 10.26 9.57 -18.09
CA GLN A 374 11.58 10.13 -18.35
C GLN A 374 12.65 9.13 -17.90
N LEU A 375 13.72 8.96 -18.68
CA LEU A 375 14.92 8.27 -18.23
C LEU A 375 15.71 9.19 -17.30
N GLY A 376 15.95 8.73 -16.08
CA GLY A 376 16.53 9.55 -15.02
C GLY A 376 16.98 8.71 -13.84
N GLY A 377 16.69 9.18 -12.63
CA GLY A 377 17.23 8.60 -11.41
C GLY A 377 18.72 8.86 -11.25
N VAL A 378 19.36 8.17 -10.31
CA VAL A 378 20.81 8.31 -10.07
C VAL A 378 21.62 7.72 -11.23
N ASP A 379 21.15 6.66 -11.84
CA ASP A 379 21.82 5.91 -12.90
C ASP A 379 21.56 6.48 -14.32
N GLY A 380 20.64 7.40 -14.47
CA GLY A 380 20.26 7.99 -15.77
C GLY A 380 19.44 7.06 -16.67
N LYS A 381 19.13 5.82 -16.22
CA LYS A 381 18.39 4.82 -17.01
C LYS A 381 17.06 4.38 -16.35
N THR A 382 16.90 4.66 -15.06
CA THR A 382 15.65 4.36 -14.34
C THR A 382 14.50 5.20 -14.89
N GLU A 383 13.36 4.57 -15.20
CA GLU A 383 12.17 5.27 -15.64
C GLU A 383 11.54 6.01 -14.43
N VAL A 384 11.44 7.32 -14.52
CA VAL A 384 10.86 8.22 -13.54
C VAL A 384 9.76 9.06 -14.16
N VAL A 385 8.79 9.50 -13.36
CA VAL A 385 7.71 10.39 -13.77
C VAL A 385 7.69 11.62 -12.87
N THR A 386 7.40 12.78 -13.45
CA THR A 386 7.23 14.00 -12.69
C THR A 386 5.75 14.31 -12.56
N ILE A 387 5.26 14.40 -11.31
CA ILE A 387 3.86 14.66 -10.96
C ILE A 387 3.88 15.81 -9.96
N ASP A 388 3.19 16.91 -10.26
CA ASP A 388 3.09 18.12 -9.41
C ASP A 388 4.46 18.63 -8.90
N GLY A 389 5.48 18.57 -9.77
CA GLY A 389 6.84 19.05 -9.48
C GLY A 389 7.72 18.08 -8.70
N LYS A 390 7.20 16.93 -8.28
CA LYS A 390 7.94 15.86 -7.62
C LYS A 390 8.23 14.72 -8.58
N THR A 391 9.38 14.07 -8.42
CA THR A 391 9.79 12.97 -9.28
C THR A 391 9.63 11.64 -8.55
N TYR A 392 8.96 10.69 -9.18
CA TYR A 392 8.69 9.36 -8.65
C TYR A 392 9.20 8.26 -9.58
N ASN A 393 9.53 7.10 -9.06
CA ASN A 393 9.76 5.93 -9.90
C ASN A 393 8.49 5.58 -10.66
N ALA A 394 8.55 5.42 -11.97
CA ALA A 394 7.39 5.14 -12.82
C ALA A 394 6.63 3.89 -12.36
N SER A 395 7.34 2.85 -11.94
CA SER A 395 6.76 1.60 -11.44
C SER A 395 5.97 1.78 -10.13
N LYS A 396 6.38 2.71 -9.25
CA LYS A 396 5.68 3.02 -7.99
C LYS A 396 4.50 3.95 -8.21
N ALA A 397 4.61 4.87 -9.17
CA ALA A 397 3.55 5.79 -9.53
C ALA A 397 2.43 5.13 -10.35
N ALA A 398 2.71 3.98 -11.00
CA ALA A 398 1.74 3.27 -11.81
C ALA A 398 0.53 2.80 -11.00
N GLY A 399 -0.65 3.35 -11.33
CA GLY A 399 -1.90 3.07 -10.61
C GLY A 399 -1.99 3.63 -9.19
N HIS A 400 -1.01 4.44 -8.75
CA HIS A 400 -1.06 5.06 -7.43
C HIS A 400 -2.19 6.10 -7.35
N ASP A 401 -2.90 6.12 -6.22
CA ASP A 401 -4.01 7.02 -5.93
C ASP A 401 -3.58 8.11 -4.95
N PHE A 402 -3.16 9.27 -5.48
CA PHE A 402 -2.74 10.42 -4.68
C PHE A 402 -3.90 11.09 -3.92
N LYS A 403 -5.16 10.76 -4.24
CA LYS A 403 -6.31 11.24 -3.47
C LYS A 403 -6.50 10.40 -2.20
N ALA A 404 -6.37 9.08 -2.31
CA ALA A 404 -6.50 8.16 -1.18
C ALA A 404 -5.22 8.08 -0.34
N GLN A 405 -4.06 8.18 -0.98
CA GLN A 405 -2.73 8.11 -0.39
C GLN A 405 -1.85 9.24 -0.95
N PRO A 406 -1.93 10.45 -0.37
CA PRO A 406 -1.24 11.64 -0.90
C PRO A 406 0.28 11.53 -0.96
N GLU A 407 0.86 10.63 -0.15
CA GLU A 407 2.29 10.47 0.00
C GLU A 407 2.80 9.26 -0.78
N LEU A 408 3.74 9.51 -1.66
CA LEU A 408 4.55 8.51 -2.35
C LEU A 408 6.01 8.90 -2.22
N ALA A 409 6.89 7.92 -1.99
CA ALA A 409 8.32 8.15 -1.90
C ALA A 409 8.88 8.71 -3.22
N GLU A 410 9.59 9.83 -3.15
CA GLU A 410 10.24 10.43 -4.31
C GLU A 410 11.41 9.56 -4.80
N ALA A 411 11.65 9.55 -6.09
CA ALA A 411 12.80 8.85 -6.66
C ALA A 411 14.10 9.57 -6.29
N ALA A 412 15.11 8.81 -5.88
CA ALA A 412 16.42 9.38 -5.60
C ALA A 412 17.02 10.03 -6.85
N ALA A 413 17.34 11.30 -6.77
CA ALA A 413 18.01 12.04 -7.84
C ALA A 413 19.55 11.95 -7.76
N LYS A 414 20.09 11.57 -6.59
CA LYS A 414 21.53 11.49 -6.32
C LYS A 414 21.85 10.26 -5.46
N THR A 415 23.09 9.78 -5.54
CA THR A 415 23.61 8.80 -4.58
C THR A 415 23.49 9.32 -3.16
N THR A 416 23.00 8.49 -2.25
CA THR A 416 22.85 8.88 -0.83
C THR A 416 24.23 9.09 -0.21
N GLU A 417 24.42 10.26 0.38
CA GLU A 417 25.59 10.53 1.22
C GLU A 417 25.41 9.81 2.57
N ASN A 418 26.46 9.12 3.02
CA ASN A 418 26.46 8.40 4.31
C ASN A 418 25.27 7.42 4.49
N PRO A 419 25.07 6.47 3.58
CA PRO A 419 23.92 5.56 3.65
C PRO A 419 23.90 4.74 4.96
N LEU A 420 25.07 4.36 5.49
CA LEU A 420 25.17 3.62 6.74
C LEU A 420 24.64 4.42 7.93
N GLN A 421 24.95 5.72 8.01
CA GLN A 421 24.45 6.57 9.08
C GLN A 421 22.92 6.67 9.06
N LYS A 422 22.30 6.76 7.88
CA LYS A 422 20.84 6.76 7.74
C LYS A 422 20.22 5.44 8.19
N ILE A 423 20.83 4.32 7.81
CA ILE A 423 20.34 2.99 8.19
C ILE A 423 20.52 2.76 9.69
N ASP A 424 21.65 3.19 10.28
CA ASP A 424 21.89 3.09 11.72
C ASP A 424 20.89 3.95 12.52
N ALA A 425 20.49 5.11 12.01
CA ALA A 425 19.43 5.93 12.60
C ALA A 425 18.05 5.22 12.52
N ALA A 426 17.74 4.58 11.39
CA ALA A 426 16.52 3.80 11.24
C ALA A 426 16.49 2.59 12.20
N LEU A 427 17.60 1.87 12.34
CA LEU A 427 17.73 0.77 13.32
C LEU A 427 17.50 1.28 14.74
N ALA A 428 18.09 2.42 15.11
CA ALA A 428 17.90 3.02 16.43
C ALA A 428 16.43 3.40 16.70
N GLN A 429 15.68 3.87 15.69
CA GLN A 429 14.25 4.14 15.83
C GLN A 429 13.44 2.87 16.10
N VAL A 430 13.73 1.79 15.38
CA VAL A 430 13.05 0.49 15.58
C VAL A 430 13.38 -0.07 16.96
N ASP A 431 14.64 0.01 17.38
CA ASP A 431 15.07 -0.48 18.70
C ASP A 431 14.48 0.35 19.84
N ALA A 432 14.32 1.66 19.68
CA ALA A 432 13.64 2.52 20.64
C ALA A 432 12.17 2.09 20.83
N LEU A 433 11.43 1.89 19.74
CA LEU A 433 10.04 1.43 19.82
C LEU A 433 9.93 0.03 20.45
N ARG A 434 10.86 -0.88 20.16
CA ARG A 434 10.92 -2.19 20.81
C ARG A 434 11.15 -2.09 22.31
N SER A 435 12.05 -1.18 22.72
CA SER A 435 12.31 -0.91 24.13
C SER A 435 11.06 -0.38 24.84
N ASP A 436 10.36 0.56 24.22
CA ASP A 436 9.11 1.12 24.76
C ASP A 436 8.02 0.05 24.90
N LEU A 437 7.85 -0.82 23.88
CA LEU A 437 6.91 -1.95 23.96
C LEU A 437 7.30 -2.94 25.06
N GLY A 438 8.60 -3.21 25.26
CA GLY A 438 9.10 -4.04 26.35
C GLY A 438 8.79 -3.44 27.72
N ALA A 439 8.96 -2.12 27.87
CA ALA A 439 8.59 -1.42 29.10
C ALA A 439 7.08 -1.47 29.37
N VAL A 440 6.25 -1.31 28.32
CA VAL A 440 4.79 -1.43 28.43
C VAL A 440 4.38 -2.85 28.83
N GLN A 441 4.99 -3.90 28.25
CA GLN A 441 4.73 -5.30 28.65
C GLN A 441 5.05 -5.52 30.14
N ASN A 442 6.16 -4.97 30.63
CA ASN A 442 6.51 -5.05 32.06
C ASN A 442 5.50 -4.32 32.96
N ARG A 443 4.98 -3.18 32.50
CA ARG A 443 3.91 -2.44 33.22
C ARG A 443 2.64 -3.28 33.29
N PHE A 444 2.21 -3.92 32.20
CA PHE A 444 1.06 -4.82 32.20
C PHE A 444 1.26 -6.02 33.12
N ASN A 445 2.42 -6.68 33.10
CA ASN A 445 2.73 -7.79 33.99
C ASN A 445 2.66 -7.37 35.46
N SER A 446 3.19 -6.18 35.78
CA SER A 446 3.11 -5.62 37.14
C SER A 446 1.66 -5.31 37.53
N ALA A 447 0.87 -4.76 36.60
CA ALA A 447 -0.56 -4.51 36.81
C ALA A 447 -1.33 -5.81 37.07
N ILE A 448 -1.12 -6.84 36.24
CA ILE A 448 -1.77 -8.17 36.39
C ILE A 448 -1.46 -8.76 37.76
N THR A 449 -0.21 -8.70 38.20
CA THR A 449 0.21 -9.20 39.52
C THR A 449 -0.48 -8.43 40.66
N ASN A 450 -0.54 -7.11 40.56
CA ASN A 450 -1.22 -6.26 41.55
C ASN A 450 -2.72 -6.52 41.57
N LEU A 451 -3.36 -6.60 40.40
CA LEU A 451 -4.78 -6.93 40.25
C LEU A 451 -5.11 -8.29 40.86
N GLY A 452 -4.27 -9.30 40.61
CA GLY A 452 -4.41 -10.63 41.20
C GLY A 452 -4.37 -10.60 42.75
N ASN A 453 -3.40 -9.90 43.30
CA ASN A 453 -3.28 -9.72 44.76
C ASN A 453 -4.52 -8.97 45.33
N THR A 454 -4.97 -7.93 44.64
CA THR A 454 -6.13 -7.16 45.07
C THR A 454 -7.41 -7.98 44.99
N VAL A 455 -7.60 -8.78 43.93
CA VAL A 455 -8.74 -9.70 43.77
C VAL A 455 -8.75 -10.74 44.91
N ASN A 456 -7.59 -11.32 45.26
CA ASN A 456 -7.47 -12.27 46.35
C ASN A 456 -7.84 -11.63 47.70
N ASN A 457 -7.30 -10.44 48.00
CA ASN A 457 -7.58 -9.71 49.23
C ASN A 457 -9.07 -9.31 49.34
N LEU A 458 -9.67 -8.82 48.24
CA LEU A 458 -11.10 -8.47 48.21
C LEU A 458 -11.98 -9.72 48.33
N SER A 459 -11.59 -10.83 47.72
CA SER A 459 -12.32 -12.11 47.84
C SER A 459 -12.30 -12.62 49.27
N GLU A 460 -11.11 -12.56 49.95
CA GLU A 460 -10.99 -12.92 51.35
C GLU A 460 -11.83 -11.99 52.27
N ALA A 461 -11.77 -10.67 52.00
CA ALA A 461 -12.60 -9.69 52.75
C ALA A 461 -14.09 -9.92 52.55
N ARG A 462 -14.52 -10.26 51.32
CA ARG A 462 -15.90 -10.62 51.01
C ARG A 462 -16.32 -11.89 51.75
N SER A 463 -15.48 -12.91 51.74
CA SER A 463 -15.69 -14.20 52.40
C SER A 463 -15.92 -13.99 53.90
N ARG A 464 -15.10 -13.15 54.58
CA ARG A 464 -15.28 -12.83 55.99
C ARG A 464 -16.64 -12.13 56.31
N ILE A 465 -17.22 -11.44 55.34
CA ILE A 465 -18.51 -10.75 55.49
C ILE A 465 -19.68 -11.69 55.19
N GLU A 466 -19.58 -12.39 54.06
CA GLU A 466 -20.73 -13.08 53.43
C GLU A 466 -20.78 -14.56 53.74
N ASP A 467 -19.62 -15.25 53.92
CA ASP A 467 -19.58 -16.68 54.11
C ASP A 467 -19.93 -17.09 55.54
N SER A 468 -20.54 -18.24 55.71
CA SER A 468 -20.86 -18.80 57.01
C SER A 468 -19.78 -19.81 57.47
N ASP A 469 -19.48 -19.76 58.79
CA ASP A 469 -18.64 -20.81 59.39
C ASP A 469 -19.49 -22.08 59.56
N TYR A 470 -19.11 -23.09 58.78
CA TYR A 470 -19.80 -24.40 58.75
C TYR A 470 -19.92 -25.03 60.14
N ALA A 471 -18.83 -24.99 60.96
CA ALA A 471 -18.81 -25.63 62.29
C ALA A 471 -19.78 -24.90 63.23
N THR A 472 -19.83 -23.57 63.17
CA THR A 472 -20.72 -22.76 63.96
C THR A 472 -22.19 -22.97 63.56
N GLU A 473 -22.50 -23.02 62.24
CA GLU A 473 -23.88 -23.22 61.78
C GLU A 473 -24.40 -24.64 62.02
N VAL A 474 -23.56 -25.70 61.91
CA VAL A 474 -23.94 -27.06 62.32
C VAL A 474 -24.23 -27.14 63.80
N SER A 475 -23.43 -26.44 64.66
CA SER A 475 -23.70 -26.36 66.12
C SER A 475 -25.03 -25.65 66.41
N ASN A 476 -25.30 -24.55 65.70
CA ASN A 476 -26.58 -23.79 65.83
C ASN A 476 -27.76 -24.67 65.38
N MET A 477 -27.63 -25.35 64.25
CA MET A 477 -28.63 -26.28 63.74
C MET A 477 -28.94 -27.41 64.76
N SER A 478 -27.89 -28.05 65.25
CA SER A 478 -28.04 -29.12 66.24
C SER A 478 -28.70 -28.64 67.54
N ARG A 479 -28.27 -27.44 68.03
CA ARG A 479 -28.89 -26.80 69.20
C ARG A 479 -30.37 -26.49 68.97
N ALA A 480 -30.72 -25.91 67.82
CA ALA A 480 -32.10 -25.59 67.47
C ALA A 480 -32.99 -26.85 67.32
N GLN A 481 -32.44 -27.96 66.77
CA GLN A 481 -33.14 -29.24 66.72
C GLN A 481 -33.40 -29.82 68.10
N ILE A 482 -32.41 -29.80 69.02
CA ILE A 482 -32.56 -30.24 70.40
C ILE A 482 -33.61 -29.42 71.14
N LEU A 483 -33.55 -28.06 70.95
CA LEU A 483 -34.54 -27.18 71.59
C LEU A 483 -35.93 -27.36 71.00
N GLN A 484 -36.09 -27.72 69.73
CA GLN A 484 -37.37 -28.04 69.14
C GLN A 484 -37.96 -29.33 69.73
N GLN A 485 -37.14 -30.39 69.84
CA GLN A 485 -37.55 -31.64 70.45
C GLN A 485 -37.93 -31.48 71.94
N ALA A 486 -37.09 -30.79 72.69
CA ALA A 486 -37.36 -30.46 74.11
C ALA A 486 -38.60 -29.60 74.24
N GLY A 487 -38.76 -28.57 73.38
CA GLY A 487 -39.93 -27.65 73.38
C GLY A 487 -41.23 -28.40 73.10
N THR A 488 -41.24 -29.36 72.15
CA THR A 488 -42.45 -30.15 71.90
C THR A 488 -42.84 -31.00 73.13
N SER A 489 -41.82 -31.61 73.79
CA SER A 489 -42.08 -32.36 75.04
C SER A 489 -42.59 -31.54 76.19
N VAL A 490 -42.00 -30.34 76.41
CA VAL A 490 -42.40 -29.40 77.44
C VAL A 490 -43.81 -28.82 77.12
N LEU A 491 -44.12 -28.56 75.84
CA LEU A 491 -45.48 -28.12 75.43
C LEU A 491 -46.55 -29.16 75.71
N ALA A 492 -46.23 -30.43 75.45
CA ALA A 492 -47.10 -31.53 75.78
C ALA A 492 -47.36 -31.59 77.32
N GLN A 493 -46.26 -31.43 78.09
CA GLN A 493 -46.37 -31.42 79.58
C GLN A 493 -47.14 -30.18 80.09
N ALA A 494 -46.90 -29.00 79.52
CA ALA A 494 -47.62 -27.75 79.88
C ALA A 494 -49.12 -27.83 79.59
N ASN A 495 -49.49 -28.57 78.52
CA ASN A 495 -50.90 -28.80 78.19
C ASN A 495 -51.62 -29.83 79.15
N GLN A 496 -50.85 -30.69 79.79
CA GLN A 496 -51.37 -31.66 80.77
C GLN A 496 -51.61 -31.01 82.13
N VAL A 497 -50.92 -29.94 82.54
CA VAL A 497 -51.05 -29.29 83.85
C VAL A 497 -52.47 -28.81 84.12
N PRO A 498 -53.16 -28.10 83.20
CA PRO A 498 -54.56 -27.70 83.43
C PRO A 498 -55.51 -28.87 83.56
N GLN A 499 -55.31 -29.98 82.87
CA GLN A 499 -56.14 -31.20 82.97
C GLN A 499 -56.00 -31.87 84.30
N ASN A 500 -54.75 -31.96 84.87
CA ASN A 500 -54.55 -32.46 86.22
C ASN A 500 -55.18 -31.63 87.30
N VAL A 501 -55.21 -30.29 87.16
CA VAL A 501 -55.87 -29.39 88.08
C VAL A 501 -57.42 -29.52 87.97
N LEU A 502 -57.96 -29.72 86.75
CA LEU A 502 -59.38 -29.97 86.54
C LEU A 502 -59.83 -31.27 87.11
N SER A 503 -59.00 -32.33 87.13
CA SER A 503 -59.27 -33.64 87.72
C SER A 503 -59.21 -33.62 89.22
N LEU A 504 -58.52 -32.66 89.88
CA LEU A 504 -58.47 -32.44 91.29
C LEU A 504 -59.67 -31.60 91.82
N LEU A 505 -60.36 -30.90 90.92
CA LEU A 505 -61.55 -30.05 91.23
C LEU A 505 -62.90 -30.78 90.97
N ARG A 506 -62.86 -32.02 90.55
CA ARG A 506 -64.03 -32.88 90.39
C ARG A 506 -64.26 -33.80 91.64
#